data_8942e9174e80f310c03e76c81cadb6e0
#
_entry.id   8942e9174e80f310c03e76c81cadb6e0
#
_cell.length_a   1.000
_cell.length_b   1.000
_cell.length_c   1.000
_cell.angle_alpha   90.00
_cell.angle_beta   90.00
_cell.angle_gamma   90.00
#
_symmetry.space_group_name_H-M   'P 1'
#
loop_
_entity.id
_entity.type
_entity.pdbx_description
1 polymer ?
#
loop_
_entity_poly.entity_id
_entity_poly.type
_entity_poly.pdbx_seq_one_letter_code
_entity_poly.pdbx_strand_id
1 'polypeptide(L)'
;MSRPESLELRVIRQVVAEQHAQQPIDAADGARFIAYTDGSCLRNPDGPAGFAAVVRSEASDRVWELAGHLPSSTNNRAEWAGLTAALLFVPSPGHLLAFSDSQYIVQVALGQWKRKANLDLWQTWDELRRERAVDLELRWVRGHAADPGNERADELASLAALNFDHAAWIRTRAISEPARAVQRLQPLARGDWEGRFLRDVANRLQHGLRLSPRQQAVLDRIAQRGKDAE
;
A
#
# COMPACT_ATOMS: atom_id res chain seq x y z
N MET A 1 33.45 -9.14 -1.63
CA MET A 1 32.58 -9.05 -2.81
C MET A 1 31.27 -8.45 -2.34
N SER A 2 30.84 -7.31 -2.91
CA SER A 2 29.55 -6.71 -2.59
C SER A 2 28.42 -7.65 -3.05
N ARG A 3 27.40 -7.79 -2.24
CA ARG A 3 26.21 -8.58 -2.57
C ARG A 3 25.51 -7.96 -3.79
N PRO A 4 24.98 -8.76 -4.72
CA PRO A 4 24.21 -8.22 -5.84
C PRO A 4 22.96 -7.51 -5.30
N GLU A 5 22.66 -6.36 -5.86
CA GLU A 5 21.47 -5.56 -5.51
C GLU A 5 20.19 -6.33 -5.85
N SER A 6 19.19 -6.29 -4.96
CA SER A 6 17.91 -6.96 -5.20
C SER A 6 17.14 -6.31 -6.36
N LEU A 7 16.21 -7.06 -6.96
CA LEU A 7 15.33 -6.54 -8.02
C LEU A 7 14.54 -5.33 -7.51
N GLU A 8 13.97 -5.44 -6.31
CA GLU A 8 13.19 -4.38 -5.70
C GLU A 8 14.00 -3.09 -5.59
N LEU A 9 15.24 -3.16 -5.06
CA LEU A 9 16.05 -1.96 -4.86
C LEU A 9 16.43 -1.30 -6.19
N ARG A 10 16.73 -2.08 -7.22
CA ARG A 10 17.00 -1.52 -8.57
C ARG A 10 15.79 -0.76 -9.12
N VAL A 11 14.60 -1.36 -9.04
CA VAL A 11 13.37 -0.73 -9.54
C VAL A 11 13.05 0.52 -8.70
N ILE A 12 13.20 0.46 -7.38
CA ILE A 12 13.00 1.60 -6.49
C ILE A 12 13.91 2.77 -6.88
N ARG A 13 15.22 2.51 -7.06
CA ARG A 13 16.18 3.56 -7.43
C ARG A 13 15.86 4.19 -8.77
N GLN A 14 15.43 3.39 -9.74
CA GLN A 14 14.98 3.89 -11.03
C GLN A 14 13.77 4.80 -10.89
N VAL A 15 12.72 4.35 -10.21
CA VAL A 15 11.48 5.12 -9.97
C VAL A 15 11.79 6.44 -9.25
N VAL A 16 12.61 6.40 -8.21
CA VAL A 16 13.02 7.60 -7.46
C VAL A 16 13.79 8.58 -8.36
N ALA A 17 14.72 8.10 -9.16
CA ALA A 17 15.48 8.95 -10.07
C ALA A 17 14.61 9.59 -11.16
N GLU A 18 13.69 8.81 -11.74
CA GLU A 18 12.73 9.31 -12.73
C GLU A 18 11.80 10.37 -12.14
N GLN A 19 11.29 10.14 -10.91
CA GLN A 19 10.42 11.11 -10.23
C GLN A 19 11.17 12.41 -9.90
N HIS A 20 12.42 12.33 -9.42
CA HIS A 20 13.25 13.53 -9.21
C HIS A 20 13.54 14.29 -10.50
N ALA A 21 13.72 13.58 -11.62
CA ALA A 21 13.95 14.21 -12.92
C ALA A 21 12.69 14.94 -13.45
N GLN A 22 11.51 14.38 -13.19
CA GLN A 22 10.23 14.96 -13.65
C GLN A 22 9.77 16.09 -12.74
N GLN A 23 9.90 15.93 -11.44
CA GLN A 23 9.40 16.86 -10.43
C GLN A 23 10.37 16.90 -9.24
N PRO A 24 11.49 17.64 -9.33
CA PRO A 24 12.49 17.68 -8.28
C PRO A 24 11.93 18.32 -7.00
N ILE A 25 12.43 17.88 -5.86
CA ILE A 25 12.22 18.54 -4.57
C ILE A 25 13.12 19.78 -4.54
N ASP A 26 12.57 20.91 -4.16
CA ASP A 26 13.30 22.17 -4.05
C ASP A 26 13.27 22.76 -2.61
N ALA A 27 13.89 23.91 -2.42
CA ALA A 27 14.00 24.54 -1.11
C ALA A 27 12.62 24.94 -0.51
N ALA A 28 11.62 25.22 -1.34
CA ALA A 28 10.27 25.57 -0.89
C ALA A 28 9.53 24.37 -0.29
N ASP A 29 9.93 23.14 -0.64
CA ASP A 29 9.33 21.92 -0.10
C ASP A 29 9.80 21.62 1.33
N GLY A 30 10.85 22.26 1.79
CA GLY A 30 11.40 22.09 3.14
C GLY A 30 12.03 20.70 3.34
N ALA A 31 12.12 20.27 4.60
CA ALA A 31 12.75 19.00 4.97
C ALA A 31 11.80 18.01 5.67
N ARG A 32 10.49 18.30 5.74
CA ARG A 32 9.49 17.49 6.43
C ARG A 32 8.46 16.97 5.43
N PHE A 33 8.31 15.64 5.41
CA PHE A 33 7.45 14.95 4.46
C PHE A 33 6.54 13.94 5.15
N ILE A 34 5.35 13.77 4.60
CA ILE A 34 4.41 12.71 4.96
C ILE A 34 4.33 11.75 3.77
N ALA A 35 4.37 10.44 4.03
CA ALA A 35 4.19 9.44 2.99
C ALA A 35 3.14 8.40 3.38
N TYR A 36 2.37 7.94 2.38
CA TYR A 36 1.55 6.74 2.45
C TYR A 36 2.13 5.69 1.52
N THR A 37 2.31 4.47 2.01
CA THR A 37 2.99 3.42 1.26
C THR A 37 2.17 2.15 1.22
N ASP A 38 2.18 1.47 0.07
CA ASP A 38 1.47 0.21 -0.13
C ASP A 38 2.21 -0.71 -1.09
N GLY A 39 1.87 -2.01 -1.03
CA GLY A 39 2.35 -3.04 -1.91
C GLY A 39 1.27 -4.02 -2.31
N SER A 40 1.20 -4.37 -3.57
CA SER A 40 0.22 -5.29 -4.13
C SER A 40 0.88 -6.43 -4.87
N CYS A 41 0.37 -7.66 -4.73
CA CYS A 41 0.83 -8.83 -5.48
C CYS A 41 -0.38 -9.59 -6.04
N LEU A 42 -0.45 -9.73 -7.38
CA LEU A 42 -1.60 -10.33 -8.06
C LEU A 42 -1.74 -11.83 -7.75
N ARG A 43 -0.64 -12.51 -7.49
CA ARG A 43 -0.59 -13.91 -7.09
C ARG A 43 0.56 -14.11 -6.11
N ASN A 44 0.24 -14.22 -4.84
CA ASN A 44 1.23 -14.37 -3.77
C ASN A 44 1.41 -15.86 -3.40
N PRO A 45 2.64 -16.42 -3.41
CA PRO A 45 3.90 -15.80 -3.82
C PRO A 45 4.16 -15.82 -5.32
N ASP A 46 5.27 -15.16 -5.75
CA ASP A 46 5.91 -15.25 -7.07
C ASP A 46 5.07 -14.73 -8.26
N GLY A 47 4.06 -13.91 -8.00
CA GLY A 47 3.31 -13.22 -9.05
C GLY A 47 3.84 -11.83 -9.35
N PRO A 48 3.32 -11.21 -10.44
CA PRO A 48 3.53 -9.80 -10.68
C PRO A 48 3.05 -8.98 -9.48
N ALA A 49 3.86 -8.01 -9.08
CA ALA A 49 3.59 -7.17 -7.94
C ALA A 49 3.87 -5.70 -8.28
N GLY A 50 3.38 -4.80 -7.47
CA GLY A 50 3.61 -3.38 -7.58
C GLY A 50 3.76 -2.76 -6.21
N PHE A 51 4.49 -1.67 -6.13
CA PHE A 51 4.62 -0.86 -4.94
C PHE A 51 4.28 0.58 -5.24
N ALA A 52 3.88 1.32 -4.22
CA ALA A 52 3.66 2.75 -4.31
C ALA A 52 4.05 3.50 -3.05
N ALA A 53 4.41 4.77 -3.24
CA ALA A 53 4.52 5.76 -2.19
C ALA A 53 3.92 7.08 -2.68
N VAL A 54 2.99 7.63 -1.94
CA VAL A 54 2.43 8.97 -2.13
C VAL A 54 3.09 9.88 -1.10
N VAL A 55 3.97 10.76 -1.53
CA VAL A 55 4.77 11.61 -0.67
C VAL A 55 4.30 13.06 -0.78
N ARG A 56 4.08 13.72 0.35
CA ARG A 56 3.65 15.13 0.41
C ARG A 56 4.66 15.94 1.24
N SER A 57 5.01 17.14 0.76
CA SER A 57 5.70 18.13 1.58
C SER A 57 4.73 18.73 2.62
N GLU A 58 5.20 18.97 3.84
CA GLU A 58 4.44 19.73 4.83
C GLU A 58 4.56 21.25 4.62
N ALA A 59 5.54 21.71 3.86
CA ALA A 59 5.80 23.12 3.66
C ALA A 59 5.08 23.70 2.44
N SER A 60 4.96 22.92 1.34
CA SER A 60 4.46 23.42 0.05
C SER A 60 3.16 22.75 -0.41
N ASP A 61 2.66 21.75 0.31
CA ASP A 61 1.55 20.89 -0.09
C ASP A 61 1.74 20.15 -1.43
N ARG A 62 2.94 20.18 -2.00
CA ARG A 62 3.26 19.40 -3.21
C ARG A 62 3.20 17.92 -2.91
N VAL A 63 2.71 17.17 -3.89
CA VAL A 63 2.56 15.71 -3.81
C VAL A 63 3.34 15.05 -4.96
N TRP A 64 4.05 13.98 -4.62
CA TRP A 64 4.74 13.10 -5.57
C TRP A 64 4.19 11.69 -5.44
N GLU A 65 4.02 11.03 -6.58
CA GLU A 65 3.53 9.67 -6.66
C GLU A 65 4.61 8.78 -7.25
N LEU A 66 5.14 7.90 -6.43
CA LEU A 66 6.12 6.90 -6.86
C LEU A 66 5.41 5.56 -6.98
N ALA A 67 5.54 4.89 -8.11
CA ALA A 67 5.01 3.54 -8.29
C ALA A 67 5.92 2.73 -9.21
N GLY A 68 6.12 1.44 -8.89
CA GLY A 68 7.00 0.57 -9.67
C GLY A 68 6.46 -0.84 -9.80
N HIS A 69 6.66 -1.41 -11.00
CA HIS A 69 6.30 -2.79 -11.31
C HIS A 69 7.42 -3.76 -10.95
N LEU A 70 7.05 -4.86 -10.32
CA LEU A 70 7.93 -5.99 -10.00
C LEU A 70 7.40 -7.23 -10.73
N PRO A 71 8.11 -7.75 -11.75
CA PRO A 71 7.62 -8.86 -12.59
C PRO A 71 7.32 -10.13 -11.80
N SER A 72 8.04 -10.37 -10.71
CA SER A 72 7.82 -11.48 -9.78
C SER A 72 8.27 -11.08 -8.39
N SER A 73 7.36 -11.14 -7.41
CA SER A 73 7.66 -10.79 -6.02
C SER A 73 6.62 -11.39 -5.07
N THR A 74 6.60 -10.92 -3.83
CA THR A 74 5.56 -11.23 -2.83
C THR A 74 4.94 -9.94 -2.31
N ASN A 75 3.75 -10.05 -1.69
CA ASN A 75 3.10 -8.89 -1.09
C ASN A 75 4.02 -8.16 -0.10
N ASN A 76 4.63 -8.88 0.84
CA ASN A 76 5.52 -8.28 1.83
C ASN A 76 6.75 -7.60 1.23
N ARG A 77 7.28 -8.12 0.11
CA ARG A 77 8.43 -7.49 -0.59
C ARG A 77 7.98 -6.22 -1.31
N ALA A 78 6.78 -6.21 -1.89
CA ALA A 78 6.20 -5.02 -2.53
C ALA A 78 5.89 -3.93 -1.48
N GLU A 79 5.33 -4.28 -0.34
CA GLU A 79 5.12 -3.39 0.79
C GLU A 79 6.43 -2.74 1.30
N TRP A 80 7.48 -3.58 1.45
CA TRP A 80 8.82 -3.10 1.80
C TRP A 80 9.35 -2.12 0.75
N ALA A 81 9.09 -2.41 -0.54
CA ALA A 81 9.53 -1.55 -1.64
C ALA A 81 8.86 -0.17 -1.60
N GLY A 82 7.56 -0.09 -1.29
CA GLY A 82 6.85 1.17 -1.11
C GLY A 82 7.46 2.04 0.00
N LEU A 83 7.69 1.45 1.18
CA LEU A 83 8.32 2.16 2.29
C LEU A 83 9.75 2.62 1.95
N THR A 84 10.52 1.76 1.28
CA THR A 84 11.90 2.07 0.88
C THR A 84 11.93 3.16 -0.19
N ALA A 85 10.97 3.19 -1.11
CA ALA A 85 10.85 4.25 -2.11
C ALA A 85 10.63 5.62 -1.46
N ALA A 86 9.73 5.71 -0.49
CA ALA A 86 9.51 6.93 0.28
C ALA A 86 10.78 7.38 1.01
N LEU A 87 11.49 6.46 1.69
CA LEU A 87 12.75 6.75 2.38
C LEU A 87 13.83 7.30 1.44
N LEU A 88 13.97 6.70 0.25
CA LEU A 88 14.98 7.11 -0.73
C LEU A 88 14.63 8.41 -1.45
N PHE A 89 13.34 8.71 -1.58
CA PHE A 89 12.86 9.89 -2.28
C PHE A 89 13.08 11.19 -1.50
N VAL A 90 12.79 11.21 -0.20
CA VAL A 90 12.89 12.45 0.59
C VAL A 90 14.35 12.92 0.73
N PRO A 91 14.60 14.21 0.96
CA PRO A 91 15.96 14.73 1.18
C PRO A 91 16.67 14.07 2.35
N SER A 92 18.02 14.09 2.32
CA SER A 92 18.86 13.66 3.43
C SER A 92 19.91 14.72 3.65
N PRO A 93 19.91 15.43 4.81
CA PRO A 93 19.04 15.24 5.97
C PRO A 93 17.58 15.64 5.73
N GLY A 94 16.65 15.00 6.47
CA GLY A 94 15.22 15.27 6.39
C GLY A 94 14.41 14.50 7.43
N HIS A 95 13.11 14.75 7.47
CA HIS A 95 12.16 14.07 8.35
C HIS A 95 11.04 13.44 7.51
N LEU A 96 10.72 12.17 7.77
CA LEU A 96 9.67 11.43 7.08
C LEU A 96 8.72 10.81 8.10
N LEU A 97 7.45 11.24 8.08
CA LEU A 97 6.35 10.53 8.71
C LEU A 97 5.71 9.60 7.67
N ALA A 98 5.93 8.29 7.80
CA ALA A 98 5.39 7.31 6.87
C ALA A 98 4.25 6.51 7.49
N PHE A 99 3.19 6.30 6.70
CA PHE A 99 2.04 5.47 7.02
C PHE A 99 2.01 4.25 6.12
N SER A 100 1.71 3.08 6.70
CA SER A 100 1.47 1.84 5.96
C SER A 100 0.39 1.03 6.67
N ASP A 101 -0.46 0.34 5.91
CA ASP A 101 -1.43 -0.59 6.47
C ASP A 101 -0.88 -2.02 6.62
N SER A 102 0.35 -2.24 6.20
CA SER A 102 1.09 -3.49 6.44
C SER A 102 1.62 -3.53 7.87
N GLN A 103 0.86 -4.17 8.77
CA GLN A 103 1.31 -4.38 10.15
C GLN A 103 2.69 -5.09 10.20
N TYR A 104 2.93 -6.05 9.29
CA TYR A 104 4.21 -6.74 9.22
C TYR A 104 5.36 -5.76 8.95
N ILE A 105 5.25 -4.91 7.94
CA ILE A 105 6.29 -3.95 7.56
C ILE A 105 6.56 -2.97 8.70
N VAL A 106 5.52 -2.38 9.27
CA VAL A 106 5.65 -1.40 10.36
C VAL A 106 6.34 -2.03 11.58
N GLN A 107 5.86 -3.19 12.05
CA GLN A 107 6.38 -3.82 13.27
C GLN A 107 7.81 -4.34 13.10
N VAL A 108 8.16 -4.86 11.93
CA VAL A 108 9.51 -5.34 11.66
C VAL A 108 10.48 -4.18 11.45
N ALA A 109 10.08 -3.11 10.75
CA ALA A 109 10.92 -1.92 10.57
C ALA A 109 11.21 -1.20 11.88
N LEU A 110 10.24 -1.16 12.82
CA LEU A 110 10.40 -0.62 14.17
C LEU A 110 11.16 -1.57 15.13
N GLY A 111 11.55 -2.78 14.67
CA GLY A 111 12.22 -3.78 15.51
C GLY A 111 11.34 -4.44 16.57
N GLN A 112 10.01 -4.25 16.51
CA GLN A 112 9.05 -4.83 17.45
C GLN A 112 8.78 -6.31 17.15
N TRP A 113 8.87 -6.71 15.88
CA TRP A 113 8.77 -8.10 15.46
C TRP A 113 10.10 -8.63 14.94
N LYS A 114 10.37 -9.91 15.21
CA LYS A 114 11.56 -10.61 14.72
C LYS A 114 11.48 -10.81 13.20
N ARG A 115 12.59 -10.55 12.53
CA ARG A 115 12.78 -10.81 11.09
C ARG A 115 12.92 -12.32 10.86
N LYS A 116 11.89 -12.97 10.32
CA LYS A 116 11.87 -14.40 10.00
C LYS A 116 11.96 -14.68 8.49
N ALA A 117 11.65 -13.70 7.65
CA ALA A 117 11.65 -13.79 6.19
C ALA A 117 12.21 -12.50 5.58
N ASN A 118 12.51 -12.52 4.27
CA ASN A 118 13.03 -11.37 3.52
C ASN A 118 14.27 -10.74 4.17
N LEU A 119 15.15 -11.57 4.73
CA LEU A 119 16.34 -11.12 5.47
C LEU A 119 17.27 -10.28 4.59
N ASP A 120 17.27 -10.56 3.29
CA ASP A 120 17.96 -9.80 2.27
C ASP A 120 17.51 -8.34 2.22
N LEU A 121 16.21 -8.10 2.21
CA LEU A 121 15.64 -6.75 2.16
C LEU A 121 15.83 -6.02 3.48
N TRP A 122 15.69 -6.71 4.61
CA TRP A 122 15.89 -6.09 5.92
C TRP A 122 17.35 -5.74 6.21
N GLN A 123 18.30 -6.49 5.67
CA GLN A 123 19.72 -6.10 5.71
C GLN A 123 19.95 -4.82 4.89
N THR A 124 19.42 -4.77 3.65
CA THR A 124 19.46 -3.57 2.81
C THR A 124 18.79 -2.36 3.51
N TRP A 125 17.67 -2.58 4.18
CA TRP A 125 17.00 -1.55 4.98
C TRP A 125 17.92 -0.96 6.06
N ASP A 126 18.62 -1.81 6.81
CA ASP A 126 19.56 -1.35 7.85
C ASP A 126 20.74 -0.57 7.26
N GLU A 127 21.20 -0.94 6.08
CA GLU A 127 22.25 -0.22 5.34
C GLU A 127 21.75 1.17 4.93
N LEU A 128 20.59 1.25 4.30
CA LEU A 128 19.97 2.51 3.88
C LEU A 128 19.67 3.42 5.07
N ARG A 129 19.18 2.87 6.18
CA ARG A 129 18.90 3.64 7.40
C ARG A 129 20.15 4.20 8.06
N ARG A 130 21.30 3.56 7.90
CA ARG A 130 22.60 4.08 8.37
C ARG A 130 23.19 5.14 7.43
N GLU A 131 22.98 4.98 6.13
CA GLU A 131 23.52 5.89 5.11
C GLU A 131 22.74 7.21 5.01
N ARG A 132 21.45 7.16 5.29
CA ARG A 132 20.57 8.32 5.15
C ARG A 132 20.28 8.96 6.50
N ALA A 133 20.58 10.25 6.62
CA ALA A 133 20.24 11.07 7.77
C ALA A 133 18.75 11.53 7.73
N VAL A 134 17.85 10.55 7.57
CA VAL A 134 16.40 10.77 7.59
C VAL A 134 15.85 10.32 8.93
N ASP A 135 15.27 11.27 9.67
CA ASP A 135 14.47 10.97 10.86
C ASP A 135 13.13 10.37 10.42
N LEU A 136 13.00 9.06 10.60
CA LEU A 136 11.80 8.31 10.17
C LEU A 136 10.91 8.02 11.36
N GLU A 137 9.70 8.57 11.32
CA GLU A 137 8.57 8.12 12.11
C GLU A 137 7.67 7.22 11.24
N LEU A 138 7.36 6.01 11.71
CA LEU A 138 6.54 5.04 10.98
C LEU A 138 5.32 4.68 11.81
N ARG A 139 4.13 4.81 11.19
CA ARG A 139 2.85 4.53 11.83
C ARG A 139 2.04 3.52 11.02
N TRP A 140 1.45 2.58 11.74
CA TRP A 140 0.45 1.70 11.14
C TRP A 140 -0.89 2.42 11.04
N VAL A 141 -1.56 2.26 9.89
CA VAL A 141 -2.93 2.69 9.66
C VAL A 141 -3.80 1.51 9.32
N ARG A 142 -5.08 1.60 9.58
CA ARG A 142 -6.01 0.55 9.18
C ARG A 142 -6.27 0.67 7.67
N GLY A 143 -6.03 -0.39 6.91
CA GLY A 143 -6.35 -0.45 5.50
C GLY A 143 -7.85 -0.19 5.25
N HIS A 144 -8.15 0.49 4.14
CA HIS A 144 -9.51 0.84 3.71
C HIS A 144 -10.33 1.65 4.75
N ALA A 145 -9.67 2.47 5.55
CA ALA A 145 -10.29 3.30 6.58
C ALA A 145 -10.68 4.71 6.10
N ALA A 146 -10.90 4.89 4.78
CA ALA A 146 -11.21 6.18 4.15
C ALA A 146 -10.11 7.26 4.31
N ASP A 147 -8.85 6.87 4.52
CA ASP A 147 -7.72 7.79 4.44
C ASP A 147 -7.33 7.97 2.96
N PRO A 148 -7.48 9.19 2.39
CA PRO A 148 -7.25 9.41 0.96
C PRO A 148 -5.81 9.09 0.51
N GLY A 149 -4.82 9.30 1.39
CA GLY A 149 -3.42 9.00 1.08
C GLY A 149 -3.17 7.50 0.97
N ASN A 150 -3.72 6.72 1.92
CA ASN A 150 -3.61 5.26 1.90
C ASN A 150 -4.41 4.65 0.73
N GLU A 151 -5.60 5.16 0.44
CA GLU A 151 -6.38 4.71 -0.72
C GLU A 151 -5.65 4.99 -2.04
N ARG A 152 -4.97 6.14 -2.15
CA ARG A 152 -4.19 6.47 -3.35
C ARG A 152 -2.96 5.58 -3.50
N ALA A 153 -2.26 5.24 -2.41
CA ALA A 153 -1.15 4.31 -2.44
C ALA A 153 -1.60 2.90 -2.88
N ASP A 154 -2.71 2.37 -2.35
CA ASP A 154 -3.33 1.10 -2.79
C ASP A 154 -3.68 1.11 -4.28
N GLU A 155 -4.29 2.20 -4.78
CA GLU A 155 -4.59 2.33 -6.21
C GLU A 155 -3.34 2.22 -7.09
N LEU A 156 -2.30 2.96 -6.74
CA LEU A 156 -1.07 3.00 -7.51
C LEU A 156 -0.30 1.67 -7.43
N ALA A 157 -0.21 1.05 -6.25
CA ALA A 157 0.42 -0.25 -6.08
C ALA A 157 -0.30 -1.33 -6.89
N SER A 158 -1.64 -1.34 -6.87
CA SER A 158 -2.47 -2.25 -7.66
C SER A 158 -2.31 -2.03 -9.17
N LEU A 159 -2.24 -0.78 -9.62
CA LEU A 159 -1.99 -0.44 -11.03
C LEU A 159 -0.58 -0.85 -11.47
N ALA A 160 0.42 -0.62 -10.62
CA ALA A 160 1.79 -1.02 -10.87
C ALA A 160 1.93 -2.55 -10.93
N ALA A 161 1.21 -3.31 -10.09
CA ALA A 161 1.19 -4.77 -10.16
C ALA A 161 0.69 -5.29 -11.53
N LEU A 162 -0.19 -4.56 -12.19
CA LEU A 162 -0.68 -4.82 -13.55
C LEU A 162 0.22 -4.20 -14.64
N ASN A 163 1.44 -3.83 -14.29
CA ASN A 163 2.39 -3.16 -15.20
C ASN A 163 1.77 -1.94 -15.91
N PHE A 164 1.00 -1.16 -15.15
CA PHE A 164 0.32 0.07 -15.61
C PHE A 164 -0.70 -0.16 -16.75
N ASP A 165 -1.21 -1.39 -16.91
CA ASP A 165 -2.34 -1.67 -17.80
C ASP A 165 -3.65 -1.13 -17.19
N HIS A 166 -3.99 0.11 -17.53
CA HIS A 166 -5.21 0.77 -17.06
C HIS A 166 -6.48 0.02 -17.43
N ALA A 167 -6.53 -0.66 -18.58
CA ALA A 167 -7.71 -1.43 -18.99
C ALA A 167 -7.86 -2.68 -18.11
N ALA A 168 -6.76 -3.39 -17.82
CA ALA A 168 -6.77 -4.49 -16.86
C ALA A 168 -7.14 -4.01 -15.46
N TRP A 169 -6.60 -2.87 -15.01
CA TRP A 169 -6.88 -2.29 -13.70
C TRP A 169 -8.37 -1.93 -13.54
N ILE A 170 -8.98 -1.27 -14.53
CA ILE A 170 -10.41 -0.97 -14.52
C ILE A 170 -11.25 -2.25 -14.43
N ARG A 171 -10.90 -3.28 -15.20
CA ARG A 171 -11.59 -4.59 -15.14
C ARG A 171 -11.47 -5.22 -13.74
N THR A 172 -10.27 -5.23 -13.17
CA THR A 172 -10.02 -5.79 -11.82
C THR A 172 -10.78 -5.00 -10.75
N ARG A 173 -10.79 -3.67 -10.84
CA ARG A 173 -11.51 -2.80 -9.92
C ARG A 173 -13.02 -2.97 -10.02
N ALA A 174 -13.56 -3.10 -11.22
CA ALA A 174 -15.00 -3.38 -11.44
C ALA A 174 -15.44 -4.69 -10.77
N ILE A 175 -14.54 -5.69 -10.66
CA ILE A 175 -14.81 -6.95 -9.95
C ILE A 175 -14.60 -6.80 -8.44
N SER A 176 -13.55 -6.10 -8.01
CA SER A 176 -13.16 -6.01 -6.60
C SER A 176 -13.89 -4.92 -5.81
N GLU A 177 -14.33 -3.82 -6.45
CA GLU A 177 -15.01 -2.72 -5.77
C GLU A 177 -16.29 -3.13 -5.03
N PRO A 178 -17.16 -3.98 -5.60
CA PRO A 178 -18.30 -4.52 -4.85
C PRO A 178 -17.88 -5.30 -3.60
N ALA A 179 -16.78 -6.07 -3.68
CA ALA A 179 -16.25 -6.81 -2.53
C ALA A 179 -15.72 -5.87 -1.44
N ARG A 180 -14.98 -4.82 -1.82
CA ARG A 180 -14.50 -3.78 -0.90
C ARG A 180 -15.64 -3.01 -0.23
N ALA A 181 -16.70 -2.69 -0.99
CA ALA A 181 -17.90 -2.05 -0.44
C ALA A 181 -18.54 -2.91 0.64
N VAL A 182 -18.59 -4.23 0.44
CA VAL A 182 -19.10 -5.17 1.46
C VAL A 182 -18.16 -5.25 2.66
N GLN A 183 -16.86 -5.24 2.47
CA GLN A 183 -15.89 -5.24 3.58
C GLN A 183 -16.03 -4.01 4.48
N ARG A 184 -16.33 -2.83 3.92
CA ARG A 184 -16.61 -1.61 4.68
C ARG A 184 -17.83 -1.73 5.63
N LEU A 185 -18.71 -2.69 5.38
CA LEU A 185 -19.86 -2.96 6.25
C LEU A 185 -19.52 -3.84 7.48
N GLN A 186 -18.31 -4.38 7.60
CA GLN A 186 -17.91 -5.24 8.73
C GLN A 186 -18.17 -4.60 10.13
N PRO A 187 -17.91 -3.30 10.36
CA PRO A 187 -18.20 -2.66 11.64
C PRO A 187 -19.69 -2.63 11.99
N LEU A 188 -20.57 -2.75 11.00
CA LEU A 188 -22.04 -2.74 11.19
C LEU A 188 -22.62 -4.12 11.47
N ALA A 189 -21.81 -5.18 11.40
CA ALA A 189 -22.24 -6.54 11.62
C ALA A 189 -22.70 -6.76 13.08
N ARG A 190 -23.85 -7.39 13.25
CA ARG A 190 -24.39 -7.80 14.56
C ARG A 190 -24.17 -9.29 14.76
N GLY A 191 -23.24 -9.63 15.66
CA GLY A 191 -22.90 -11.00 16.01
C GLY A 191 -22.06 -11.72 14.93
N ASP A 192 -21.62 -12.91 15.28
CA ASP A 192 -20.67 -13.71 14.46
C ASP A 192 -21.21 -14.14 13.10
N TRP A 193 -22.53 -14.34 13.01
CA TRP A 193 -23.15 -14.80 11.76
C TRP A 193 -23.06 -13.71 10.66
N GLU A 194 -23.43 -12.47 10.97
CA GLU A 194 -23.37 -11.36 9.99
C GLU A 194 -21.91 -11.07 9.59
N GLY A 195 -20.98 -11.15 10.55
CA GLY A 195 -19.56 -11.01 10.26
C GLY A 195 -19.02 -12.09 9.32
N ARG A 196 -19.41 -13.34 9.49
CA ARG A 196 -19.08 -14.44 8.54
C ARG A 196 -19.76 -14.21 7.20
N PHE A 197 -21.04 -13.88 7.19
CA PHE A 197 -21.80 -13.60 5.98
C PHE A 197 -21.15 -12.52 5.12
N LEU A 198 -20.74 -11.38 5.70
CA LEU A 198 -20.08 -10.30 4.96
C LEU A 198 -18.74 -10.76 4.37
N ARG A 199 -17.94 -11.56 5.09
CA ARG A 199 -16.71 -12.14 4.56
C ARG A 199 -16.97 -13.06 3.37
N ASP A 200 -17.95 -13.95 3.47
CA ASP A 200 -18.31 -14.90 2.41
C ASP A 200 -18.83 -14.16 1.17
N VAL A 201 -19.66 -13.13 1.36
CA VAL A 201 -20.17 -12.29 0.27
C VAL A 201 -19.05 -11.52 -0.39
N ALA A 202 -18.14 -10.91 0.37
CA ALA A 202 -16.98 -10.20 -0.18
C ALA A 202 -16.10 -11.15 -1.00
N ASN A 203 -15.82 -12.35 -0.49
CA ASN A 203 -15.05 -13.36 -1.20
C ASN A 203 -15.73 -13.79 -2.54
N ARG A 204 -17.04 -14.00 -2.54
CA ARG A 204 -17.78 -14.31 -3.78
C ARG A 204 -17.66 -13.19 -4.81
N LEU A 205 -17.86 -11.94 -4.39
CA LEU A 205 -17.76 -10.77 -5.28
C LEU A 205 -16.34 -10.58 -5.80
N GLN A 206 -15.33 -10.83 -4.98
CA GLN A 206 -13.92 -10.78 -5.38
C GLN A 206 -13.58 -11.79 -6.51
N HIS A 207 -14.30 -12.90 -6.55
CA HIS A 207 -14.18 -13.90 -7.63
C HIS A 207 -15.16 -13.67 -8.80
N GLY A 208 -15.79 -12.49 -8.87
CA GLY A 208 -16.74 -12.16 -9.94
C GLY A 208 -18.06 -12.92 -9.88
N LEU A 209 -18.38 -13.59 -8.77
CA LEU A 209 -19.60 -14.37 -8.60
C LEU A 209 -20.76 -13.46 -8.18
N ARG A 210 -21.92 -13.63 -8.81
CA ARG A 210 -23.14 -12.89 -8.47
C ARG A 210 -23.73 -13.34 -7.14
N LEU A 211 -24.36 -12.41 -6.44
CA LEU A 211 -25.13 -12.70 -5.25
C LEU A 211 -26.51 -13.23 -5.59
N SER A 212 -27.03 -14.15 -4.77
CA SER A 212 -28.44 -14.53 -4.85
C SER A 212 -29.31 -13.38 -4.31
N PRO A 213 -30.60 -13.34 -4.69
CA PRO A 213 -31.54 -12.33 -4.18
C PRO A 213 -31.61 -12.31 -2.63
N ARG A 214 -31.50 -13.48 -2.00
CA ARG A 214 -31.46 -13.58 -0.53
C ARG A 214 -30.22 -12.97 0.07
N GLN A 215 -29.05 -13.19 -0.54
CA GLN A 215 -27.79 -12.59 -0.10
C GLN A 215 -27.82 -11.06 -0.28
N GLN A 216 -28.34 -10.58 -1.41
CA GLN A 216 -28.49 -9.16 -1.65
C GLN A 216 -29.41 -8.51 -0.62
N ALA A 217 -30.57 -9.09 -0.31
CA ALA A 217 -31.50 -8.55 0.67
C ALA A 217 -30.90 -8.46 2.09
N VAL A 218 -30.04 -9.42 2.48
CA VAL A 218 -29.33 -9.36 3.77
C VAL A 218 -28.29 -8.25 3.75
N LEU A 219 -27.54 -8.12 2.66
CA LEU A 219 -26.52 -7.09 2.49
C LEU A 219 -27.13 -5.69 2.56
N ASP A 220 -28.24 -5.45 1.84
CA ASP A 220 -28.95 -4.17 1.82
C ASP A 220 -29.44 -3.77 3.22
N ARG A 221 -29.96 -4.74 3.99
CA ARG A 221 -30.39 -4.53 5.37
C ARG A 221 -29.23 -4.14 6.29
N ILE A 222 -28.03 -4.74 6.12
CA ILE A 222 -26.85 -4.35 6.92
C ILE A 222 -26.37 -2.96 6.50
N ALA A 223 -26.34 -2.66 5.21
CA ALA A 223 -25.92 -1.36 4.68
C ALA A 223 -26.84 -0.22 5.14
N GLN A 224 -28.17 -0.46 5.24
CA GLN A 224 -29.11 0.55 5.70
C GLN A 224 -28.81 1.05 7.11
N ARG A 225 -28.27 0.20 8.00
CA ARG A 225 -27.89 0.62 9.37
C ARG A 225 -26.79 1.67 9.42
N GLY A 226 -25.90 1.69 8.43
CA GLY A 226 -24.87 2.71 8.32
C GLY A 226 -25.45 4.08 8.00
N LYS A 227 -26.51 4.11 7.18
CA LYS A 227 -27.21 5.35 6.81
C LYS A 227 -28.10 5.90 7.92
N ASP A 228 -28.59 5.02 8.79
CA ASP A 228 -29.45 5.41 9.90
C ASP A 228 -28.64 5.90 11.13
N ALA A 229 -27.32 5.77 11.08
CA ALA A 229 -26.39 6.14 12.15
C ALA A 229 -25.61 7.45 11.89
N GLU A 230 -25.72 8.02 10.68
CA GLU A 230 -25.22 9.35 10.29
C GLU A 230 -26.32 10.42 10.53
#